data_af3402d4bfce1a9ce5d10bf8bcdc91a2
#
_entry.id   af3402d4bfce1a9ce5d10bf8bcdc91a2
#
_cell.length_a   1.000
_cell.length_b   1.000
_cell.length_c   1.000
_cell.angle_alpha   90.00
_cell.angle_beta   90.00
_cell.angle_gamma   90.00
#
_symmetry.space_group_name_H-M   'P 1'
#
loop_
_entity.id
_entity.type
_entity.pdbx_description
1 polymer ?
#
loop_
_entity_poly.entity_id
_entity_poly.type
_entity_poly.pdbx_seq_one_letter_code
_entity_poly.pdbx_strand_id
1 'polypeptide(L)'
;LEFNLENNKILVDHDSIPDFMMPMIMPFNVENKNVVKNLSKNDSVKFKFIITETSSYAMDFRIIGRRINDDGEDDFWEDDEYTKKEIGEKLSNVTLLDINAKSTSLDDYSGKFVFISFIFTRCPVPNMCPAVVIKNGVIARNFKDNDNVKLVMVSFDYLYDTPEILKSFYGSSIEGFPNWNVLSSVGKVSDLYTLSSEIGCEYWGIEKNNIGHNLRSALISPDKALLKIWEGDDWLAGSVSNEIENYIKFYK
;
A
#
# COMPACT_ATOMS: atom_id res chain seq x y z
N LEU A 1 11.11 12.19 -15.60
CA LEU A 1 9.79 12.67 -15.18
C LEU A 1 8.71 12.17 -16.11
N GLU A 2 7.63 11.66 -15.60
CA GLU A 2 6.38 11.43 -16.30
C GLU A 2 5.21 12.07 -15.55
N PHE A 3 4.10 12.36 -16.25
CA PHE A 3 3.02 13.17 -15.69
C PHE A 3 1.69 12.43 -15.74
N ASN A 4 1.04 12.26 -14.60
CA ASN A 4 -0.38 11.95 -14.53
C ASN A 4 -1.13 13.19 -14.00
N LEU A 5 -1.44 14.11 -14.90
CA LEU A 5 -2.05 15.40 -14.55
C LEU A 5 -3.52 15.29 -14.14
N GLU A 6 -4.20 14.20 -14.44
CA GLU A 6 -5.57 13.99 -13.99
C GLU A 6 -5.63 13.80 -12.46
N ASN A 7 -4.65 13.10 -11.93
CA ASN A 7 -4.57 12.79 -10.50
C ASN A 7 -3.62 13.71 -9.70
N ASN A 8 -3.13 14.82 -10.27
CA ASN A 8 -2.13 15.70 -9.66
C ASN A 8 -0.87 14.95 -9.19
N LYS A 9 -0.40 13.97 -9.97
CA LYS A 9 0.79 13.18 -9.67
C LYS A 9 1.84 13.33 -10.77
N ILE A 10 3.10 13.25 -10.36
CA ILE A 10 4.25 13.11 -11.27
C ILE A 10 5.05 11.90 -10.84
N LEU A 11 5.48 11.10 -11.79
CA LEU A 11 6.42 10.01 -11.57
C LEU A 11 7.84 10.56 -11.67
N VAL A 12 8.66 10.31 -10.66
CA VAL A 12 10.03 10.78 -10.59
C VAL A 12 10.95 9.61 -10.27
N ASP A 13 11.91 9.38 -11.16
CA ASP A 13 13.11 8.61 -10.83
C ASP A 13 14.02 9.53 -10.02
N HIS A 14 14.04 9.36 -8.71
CA HIS A 14 14.74 10.27 -7.80
C HIS A 14 15.99 9.62 -7.21
N ASP A 15 17.02 10.44 -7.08
CA ASP A 15 18.19 10.11 -6.31
C ASP A 15 17.82 9.95 -4.82
N SER A 16 18.72 9.41 -4.03
CA SER A 16 18.59 9.37 -2.58
C SER A 16 18.16 10.73 -2.03
N ILE A 17 17.02 10.77 -1.34
CA ILE A 17 16.61 11.93 -0.55
C ILE A 17 17.27 11.75 0.81
N PRO A 18 18.32 12.55 1.16
CA PRO A 18 19.09 12.33 2.37
C PRO A 18 18.20 12.23 3.59
N ASP A 19 18.46 11.22 4.42
CA ASP A 19 17.69 10.92 5.62
C ASP A 19 16.19 10.64 5.39
N PHE A 20 15.74 10.37 4.16
CA PHE A 20 14.33 10.17 3.88
C PHE A 20 14.03 8.97 2.97
N MET A 21 14.63 8.87 1.76
CA MET A 21 14.36 7.79 0.80
C MET A 21 15.60 7.36 0.04
N MET A 22 15.70 6.07 -0.23
CA MET A 22 16.65 5.52 -1.19
C MET A 22 16.26 5.89 -2.62
N PRO A 23 17.19 5.83 -3.60
CA PRO A 23 16.85 6.05 -5.00
C PRO A 23 15.76 5.08 -5.47
N MET A 24 14.70 5.60 -6.05
CA MET A 24 13.61 4.79 -6.61
C MET A 24 12.76 5.60 -7.58
N ILE A 25 11.93 4.88 -8.34
CA ILE A 25 10.90 5.51 -9.18
C ILE A 25 9.59 5.50 -8.39
N MET A 26 9.02 6.67 -8.12
CA MET A 26 7.75 6.78 -7.41
C MET A 26 6.94 8.00 -7.83
N PRO A 27 5.60 7.95 -7.71
CA PRO A 27 4.77 9.12 -7.93
C PRO A 27 4.79 10.05 -6.72
N PHE A 28 4.95 11.32 -7.01
CA PHE A 28 4.78 12.40 -6.04
C PHE A 28 3.48 13.15 -6.31
N ASN A 29 2.69 13.37 -5.27
CA ASN A 29 1.60 14.33 -5.38
C ASN A 29 2.19 15.73 -5.63
N VAL A 30 1.52 16.54 -6.42
CA VAL A 30 1.88 17.96 -6.62
C VAL A 30 0.78 18.83 -6.03
N GLU A 31 1.19 19.96 -5.44
CA GLU A 31 0.26 20.89 -4.79
C GLU A 31 -0.85 21.34 -5.75
N ASN A 32 -0.48 21.64 -6.97
CA ASN A 32 -1.42 21.93 -8.06
C ASN A 32 -0.75 21.73 -9.42
N LYS A 33 -1.56 21.58 -10.48
CA LYS A 33 -1.08 21.37 -11.86
C LYS A 33 -0.19 22.49 -12.40
N ASN A 34 -0.20 23.68 -11.81
CA ASN A 34 0.57 24.82 -12.31
C ASN A 34 2.06 24.68 -11.99
N VAL A 35 2.42 23.98 -10.91
CA VAL A 35 3.83 23.82 -10.49
C VAL A 35 4.63 22.94 -11.45
N VAL A 36 3.94 22.16 -12.29
CA VAL A 36 4.58 21.24 -13.26
C VAL A 36 4.37 21.65 -14.73
N LYS A 37 3.69 22.76 -14.99
CA LYS A 37 3.37 23.21 -16.38
C LYS A 37 4.58 23.39 -17.30
N ASN A 38 5.73 23.74 -16.75
CA ASN A 38 6.95 24.00 -17.50
C ASN A 38 7.89 22.81 -17.58
N LEU A 39 7.48 21.67 -17.00
CA LEU A 39 8.26 20.45 -17.01
C LEU A 39 7.87 19.59 -18.22
N SER A 40 8.84 18.84 -18.73
CA SER A 40 8.65 17.89 -19.81
C SER A 40 9.11 16.50 -19.38
N LYS A 41 8.58 15.45 -20.06
CA LYS A 41 9.05 14.07 -19.88
C LYS A 41 10.59 14.05 -20.04
N ASN A 42 11.27 13.30 -19.22
CA ASN A 42 12.74 13.17 -19.17
C ASN A 42 13.52 14.42 -18.71
N ASP A 43 12.86 15.47 -18.22
CA ASP A 43 13.57 16.55 -17.54
C ASP A 43 14.19 16.03 -16.22
N SER A 44 15.45 16.41 -15.96
CA SER A 44 16.06 16.28 -14.65
C SER A 44 15.70 17.51 -13.83
N VAL A 45 15.17 17.31 -12.64
CA VAL A 45 14.65 18.40 -11.82
C VAL A 45 15.15 18.33 -10.37
N LYS A 46 15.23 19.50 -9.75
CA LYS A 46 15.24 19.65 -8.29
C LYS A 46 13.88 20.13 -7.84
N PHE A 47 13.38 19.58 -6.74
CA PHE A 47 12.11 20.01 -6.14
C PHE A 47 12.19 19.96 -4.62
N LYS A 48 11.24 20.60 -3.95
CA LYS A 48 11.03 20.46 -2.50
C LYS A 48 9.97 19.43 -2.25
N PHE A 49 10.25 18.48 -1.37
CA PHE A 49 9.28 17.53 -0.89
C PHE A 49 8.77 17.98 0.48
N ILE A 50 7.49 18.27 0.57
CA ILE A 50 6.80 18.73 1.77
C ILE A 50 6.01 17.58 2.38
N ILE A 51 6.20 17.37 3.67
CA ILE A 51 5.46 16.39 4.44
C ILE A 51 4.68 17.15 5.51
N THR A 52 3.39 16.90 5.56
CA THR A 52 2.48 17.41 6.58
C THR A 52 1.99 16.25 7.45
N GLU A 53 1.20 16.53 8.47
CA GLU A 53 0.60 15.52 9.34
C GLU A 53 -0.36 14.57 8.59
N THR A 54 -0.91 15.01 7.47
CA THR A 54 -1.97 14.28 6.75
C THR A 54 -1.65 13.96 5.30
N SER A 55 -0.61 14.56 4.72
CA SER A 55 -0.28 14.40 3.30
C SER A 55 1.19 14.70 2.99
N SER A 56 1.62 14.33 1.79
CA SER A 56 2.90 14.74 1.24
C SER A 56 2.74 15.21 -0.20
N TYR A 57 3.55 16.19 -0.62
CA TYR A 57 3.53 16.71 -1.98
C TYR A 57 4.85 17.36 -2.38
N ALA A 58 5.11 17.40 -3.68
CA ALA A 58 6.26 18.04 -4.30
C ALA A 58 5.91 19.43 -4.83
N MET A 59 6.83 20.39 -4.65
CA MET A 59 6.69 21.76 -5.12
C MET A 59 8.05 22.39 -5.47
N ASP A 60 8.04 23.63 -5.97
CA ASP A 60 9.26 24.41 -6.30
C ASP A 60 10.18 23.68 -7.30
N PHE A 61 9.62 23.07 -8.34
CA PHE A 61 10.39 22.38 -9.36
C PHE A 61 11.30 23.32 -10.13
N ARG A 62 12.59 22.92 -10.27
CA ARG A 62 13.59 23.60 -11.09
C ARG A 62 14.23 22.61 -12.03
N ILE A 63 14.17 22.87 -13.32
CA ILE A 63 14.85 22.08 -14.32
C ILE A 63 16.37 22.29 -14.16
N ILE A 64 17.11 21.19 -13.98
CA ILE A 64 18.57 21.17 -13.85
C ILE A 64 19.25 20.49 -15.04
N GLY A 65 18.49 19.81 -15.90
CA GLY A 65 18.95 19.19 -17.13
C GLY A 65 17.78 18.68 -17.96
N ARG A 66 18.05 18.49 -19.25
CA ARG A 66 17.15 17.86 -20.21
C ARG A 66 17.86 16.70 -20.87
N ARG A 67 17.33 15.49 -20.76
CA ARG A 67 17.79 14.39 -21.61
C ARG A 67 17.02 14.45 -22.93
N ILE A 68 17.74 14.70 -24.01
CA ILE A 68 17.23 14.49 -25.36
C ILE A 68 17.49 13.01 -25.63
N ASN A 69 16.53 12.16 -25.39
CA ASN A 69 16.56 10.80 -25.90
C ASN A 69 15.82 10.78 -27.20
N ASP A 70 16.59 10.50 -28.25
CA ASP A 70 16.07 10.07 -29.53
C ASP A 70 15.71 8.58 -29.38
N ASP A 71 14.52 8.21 -29.86
CA ASP A 71 14.06 6.84 -30.10
C ASP A 71 13.62 5.99 -28.88
N GLY A 72 12.32 5.83 -28.78
CA GLY A 72 11.63 4.76 -28.07
C GLY A 72 10.50 5.24 -27.19
N GLU A 73 9.30 5.18 -27.70
CA GLU A 73 8.06 5.26 -26.93
C GLU A 73 7.97 4.05 -25.98
N ASP A 74 8.54 4.16 -24.81
CA ASP A 74 8.08 3.36 -23.67
C ASP A 74 7.08 4.24 -22.90
N ASP A 75 5.82 4.02 -23.16
CA ASP A 75 4.71 4.64 -22.46
C ASP A 75 4.59 4.00 -21.09
N PHE A 76 5.39 4.50 -20.12
CA PHE A 76 5.45 4.01 -18.75
C PHE A 76 4.07 4.12 -18.03
N TRP A 77 3.15 4.92 -18.60
CA TRP A 77 1.81 5.10 -18.08
C TRP A 77 0.76 4.17 -18.71
N GLU A 78 1.13 3.34 -19.70
CA GLU A 78 0.20 2.35 -20.26
C GLU A 78 -0.11 1.21 -19.28
N ASP A 79 0.66 1.09 -18.19
CA ASP A 79 0.30 0.18 -17.12
C ASP A 79 -0.38 0.95 -15.97
N ASP A 80 -1.62 0.60 -15.69
CA ASP A 80 -2.47 1.00 -14.54
C ASP A 80 -1.83 0.76 -13.15
N GLU A 81 -0.54 0.50 -13.08
CA GLU A 81 0.17 -0.07 -11.94
C GLU A 81 0.25 0.84 -10.72
N TYR A 82 0.05 2.16 -10.91
CA TYR A 82 0.20 3.16 -9.84
C TYR A 82 -1.08 3.94 -9.53
N THR A 83 -2.21 3.53 -10.05
CA THR A 83 -3.48 4.23 -9.88
C THR A 83 -4.34 3.55 -8.83
N LYS A 84 -4.92 4.33 -7.91
CA LYS A 84 -5.93 3.83 -6.98
C LYS A 84 -7.07 3.20 -7.78
N LYS A 85 -7.37 1.95 -7.48
CA LYS A 85 -8.45 1.21 -8.14
C LYS A 85 -9.82 1.66 -7.63
N GLU A 86 -10.77 1.66 -8.54
CA GLU A 86 -12.18 1.87 -8.20
C GLU A 86 -12.80 0.55 -7.70
N ILE A 87 -13.92 0.69 -6.97
CA ILE A 87 -14.69 -0.50 -6.53
C ILE A 87 -15.15 -1.29 -7.77
N GLY A 88 -14.84 -2.58 -7.77
CA GLY A 88 -15.09 -3.52 -8.87
C GLY A 88 -13.89 -3.79 -9.77
N GLU A 89 -12.86 -2.97 -9.73
CA GLU A 89 -11.63 -3.21 -10.48
C GLU A 89 -10.75 -4.28 -9.81
N LYS A 90 -10.02 -5.02 -10.63
CA LYS A 90 -9.12 -6.08 -10.13
C LYS A 90 -7.79 -5.50 -9.70
N LEU A 91 -7.31 -5.97 -8.54
CA LEU A 91 -5.98 -5.66 -8.06
C LEU A 91 -4.93 -6.48 -8.82
N SER A 92 -3.76 -5.88 -8.97
CA SER A 92 -2.59 -6.54 -9.54
C SER A 92 -2.12 -7.69 -8.66
N ASN A 93 -1.52 -8.70 -9.29
CA ASN A 93 -0.93 -9.80 -8.52
C ASN A 93 0.42 -9.36 -7.98
N VAL A 94 0.50 -9.17 -6.67
CA VAL A 94 1.72 -8.80 -5.94
C VAL A 94 2.23 -9.98 -5.11
N THR A 95 3.53 -10.01 -4.85
CA THR A 95 4.19 -11.08 -4.09
C THR A 95 4.98 -10.51 -2.93
N LEU A 96 4.61 -10.86 -1.71
CA LEU A 96 5.27 -10.48 -0.46
C LEU A 96 5.84 -11.71 0.26
N LEU A 97 6.42 -11.54 1.43
CA LEU A 97 6.97 -12.63 2.24
C LEU A 97 6.08 -12.90 3.46
N ASP A 98 5.70 -14.15 3.70
CA ASP A 98 5.05 -14.51 4.96
C ASP A 98 6.05 -14.51 6.13
N ILE A 99 5.57 -14.71 7.35
CA ILE A 99 6.40 -14.74 8.58
C ILE A 99 7.42 -15.90 8.62
N ASN A 100 7.37 -16.83 7.67
CA ASN A 100 8.36 -17.91 7.49
C ASN A 100 9.27 -17.66 6.26
N ALA A 101 9.29 -16.42 5.75
CA ALA A 101 10.03 -15.99 4.57
C ALA A 101 9.63 -16.71 3.26
N LYS A 102 8.46 -17.32 3.22
CA LYS A 102 7.91 -17.91 2.00
C LYS A 102 7.24 -16.81 1.16
N SER A 103 7.54 -16.81 -0.14
CA SER A 103 6.82 -15.95 -1.09
C SER A 103 5.34 -16.31 -1.12
N THR A 104 4.50 -15.28 -0.96
CA THR A 104 3.04 -15.39 -0.94
C THR A 104 2.48 -14.29 -1.84
N SER A 105 1.69 -14.68 -2.84
CA SER A 105 1.06 -13.76 -3.78
C SER A 105 -0.43 -13.59 -3.51
N LEU A 106 -1.06 -12.57 -4.10
CA LEU A 106 -2.52 -12.44 -4.04
C LEU A 106 -3.23 -13.60 -4.74
N ASP A 107 -2.61 -14.22 -5.75
CA ASP A 107 -3.15 -15.40 -6.44
C ASP A 107 -3.24 -16.63 -5.52
N ASP A 108 -2.42 -16.72 -4.48
CA ASP A 108 -2.50 -17.79 -3.47
C ASP A 108 -3.82 -17.75 -2.67
N TYR A 109 -4.52 -16.62 -2.72
CA TYR A 109 -5.83 -16.43 -2.10
C TYR A 109 -6.99 -16.49 -3.11
N SER A 110 -6.75 -16.85 -4.37
CA SER A 110 -7.81 -16.98 -5.38
C SER A 110 -8.95 -17.87 -4.90
N GLY A 111 -10.18 -17.49 -5.19
CA GLY A 111 -11.38 -18.18 -4.72
C GLY A 111 -11.81 -17.82 -3.29
N LYS A 112 -11.12 -16.88 -2.62
CA LYS A 112 -11.42 -16.45 -1.25
C LYS A 112 -11.64 -14.95 -1.17
N PHE A 113 -12.49 -14.53 -0.26
CA PHE A 113 -12.55 -13.14 0.17
C PHE A 113 -11.33 -12.81 1.01
N VAL A 114 -10.65 -11.71 0.71
CA VAL A 114 -9.44 -11.31 1.43
C VAL A 114 -9.67 -9.94 2.07
N PHE A 115 -9.57 -9.89 3.40
CA PHE A 115 -9.57 -8.63 4.14
C PHE A 115 -8.13 -8.21 4.39
N ILE A 116 -7.69 -7.13 3.71
CA ILE A 116 -6.33 -6.61 3.81
C ILE A 116 -6.31 -5.40 4.73
N SER A 117 -5.30 -5.32 5.60
CA SER A 117 -5.00 -4.14 6.42
C SER A 117 -3.51 -3.84 6.37
N PHE A 118 -3.15 -2.55 6.32
CA PHE A 118 -1.76 -2.11 6.35
C PHE A 118 -1.34 -1.75 7.77
N ILE A 119 -0.14 -2.17 8.16
CA ILE A 119 0.41 -2.03 9.51
C ILE A 119 1.93 -1.82 9.47
N PHE A 120 2.54 -1.54 10.63
CA PHE A 120 3.97 -1.73 10.88
C PHE A 120 4.21 -1.93 12.39
N THR A 121 5.30 -2.64 12.74
CA THR A 121 5.55 -3.05 14.13
C THR A 121 5.94 -1.88 15.04
N ARG A 122 6.63 -0.88 14.49
CA ARG A 122 7.16 0.28 15.22
C ARG A 122 6.14 1.42 15.42
N CYS A 123 4.85 1.18 15.18
CA CYS A 123 3.81 2.19 15.35
C CYS A 123 3.64 2.57 16.82
N PRO A 124 3.92 3.81 17.23
CA PRO A 124 3.83 4.23 18.63
C PRO A 124 2.41 4.64 19.05
N VAL A 125 1.47 4.69 18.10
CA VAL A 125 0.13 5.26 18.31
C VAL A 125 -0.88 4.17 18.58
N PRO A 126 -1.42 4.06 19.84
CA PRO A 126 -2.26 2.93 20.25
C PRO A 126 -3.55 2.76 19.46
N ASN A 127 -4.15 3.84 18.98
CA ASN A 127 -5.39 3.81 18.19
C ASN A 127 -5.17 3.63 16.68
N MET A 128 -3.93 3.43 16.23
CA MET A 128 -3.59 3.14 14.84
C MET A 128 -3.30 1.64 14.63
N CYS A 129 -2.07 1.26 14.26
CA CYS A 129 -1.73 -0.14 13.98
C CYS A 129 -2.11 -1.12 15.10
N PRO A 130 -1.85 -0.83 16.41
CA PRO A 130 -2.28 -1.73 17.47
C PRO A 130 -3.79 -1.96 17.49
N ALA A 131 -4.61 -0.91 17.31
CA ALA A 131 -6.05 -1.04 17.23
C ALA A 131 -6.50 -1.84 16.00
N VAL A 132 -5.88 -1.62 14.83
CA VAL A 132 -6.13 -2.39 13.62
C VAL A 132 -5.85 -3.87 13.83
N VAL A 133 -4.74 -4.22 14.50
CA VAL A 133 -4.41 -5.62 14.83
C VAL A 133 -5.47 -6.26 15.72
N ILE A 134 -5.92 -5.56 16.77
CA ILE A 134 -6.98 -6.05 17.67
C ILE A 134 -8.28 -6.29 16.87
N LYS A 135 -8.67 -5.35 16.02
CA LYS A 135 -9.87 -5.47 15.17
C LYS A 135 -9.76 -6.63 14.18
N ASN A 136 -8.60 -6.82 13.55
CA ASN A 136 -8.32 -7.98 12.70
C ASN A 136 -8.46 -9.30 13.51
N GLY A 137 -7.97 -9.35 14.74
CA GLY A 137 -8.12 -10.52 15.61
C GLY A 137 -9.59 -10.87 15.91
N VAL A 138 -10.47 -9.87 16.08
CA VAL A 138 -11.92 -10.10 16.23
C VAL A 138 -12.51 -10.67 14.95
N ILE A 139 -12.19 -10.08 13.79
CA ILE A 139 -12.69 -10.57 12.50
C ILE A 139 -12.14 -11.98 12.22
N ALA A 140 -10.84 -12.24 12.46
CA ALA A 140 -10.25 -13.56 12.29
C ALA A 140 -10.97 -14.63 13.12
N ARG A 141 -11.35 -14.31 14.36
CA ARG A 141 -12.11 -15.21 15.22
C ARG A 141 -13.51 -15.49 14.67
N ASN A 142 -14.20 -14.48 14.16
CA ASN A 142 -15.55 -14.62 13.60
C ASN A 142 -15.55 -15.52 12.35
N PHE A 143 -14.45 -15.54 11.59
CA PHE A 143 -14.31 -16.35 10.36
C PHE A 143 -13.33 -17.52 10.52
N LYS A 144 -13.00 -17.93 11.75
CA LYS A 144 -11.99 -18.97 11.99
C LYS A 144 -12.30 -20.30 11.29
N ASP A 145 -13.58 -20.67 11.25
CA ASP A 145 -14.06 -21.92 10.68
C ASP A 145 -14.63 -21.72 9.24
N ASN A 146 -14.39 -20.57 8.64
CA ASN A 146 -14.83 -20.25 7.27
C ASN A 146 -13.64 -20.16 6.32
N ASP A 147 -13.41 -21.20 5.56
CA ASP A 147 -12.28 -21.28 4.62
C ASP A 147 -12.36 -20.29 3.46
N ASN A 148 -13.51 -19.66 3.24
CA ASN A 148 -13.69 -18.68 2.17
C ASN A 148 -13.19 -17.29 2.52
N VAL A 149 -12.76 -17.05 3.76
CA VAL A 149 -12.30 -15.73 4.24
C VAL A 149 -10.87 -15.81 4.74
N LYS A 150 -10.02 -14.95 4.21
CA LYS A 150 -8.65 -14.75 4.68
C LYS A 150 -8.45 -13.30 5.12
N LEU A 151 -7.69 -13.14 6.19
CA LEU A 151 -7.21 -11.85 6.66
C LEU A 151 -5.71 -11.76 6.37
N VAL A 152 -5.29 -10.63 5.84
CA VAL A 152 -3.90 -10.38 5.48
C VAL A 152 -3.50 -9.02 6.04
N MET A 153 -2.59 -9.01 6.98
CA MET A 153 -1.92 -7.77 7.40
C MET A 153 -0.63 -7.63 6.62
N VAL A 154 -0.43 -6.48 6.00
CA VAL A 154 0.76 -6.16 5.20
C VAL A 154 1.55 -5.08 5.93
N SER A 155 2.81 -5.38 6.27
CA SER A 155 3.69 -4.35 6.77
C SER A 155 4.24 -3.52 5.61
N PHE A 156 4.12 -2.20 5.72
CA PHE A 156 4.74 -1.26 4.80
C PHE A 156 6.13 -0.76 5.27
N ASP A 157 6.60 -1.22 6.42
CA ASP A 157 7.97 -0.91 6.90
C ASP A 157 8.99 -1.85 6.26
N TYR A 158 9.24 -1.63 4.98
CA TYR A 158 10.11 -2.46 4.13
C TYR A 158 11.59 -2.44 4.53
N LEU A 159 12.01 -1.59 5.47
CA LEU A 159 13.38 -1.54 5.97
C LEU A 159 13.55 -2.33 7.27
N TYR A 160 12.51 -2.46 8.07
CA TYR A 160 12.62 -3.01 9.41
C TYR A 160 11.82 -4.31 9.61
N ASP A 161 10.60 -4.39 9.12
CA ASP A 161 9.68 -5.49 9.41
C ASP A 161 10.00 -6.75 8.60
N THR A 162 11.18 -7.36 8.88
CA THR A 162 11.54 -8.66 8.29
C THR A 162 10.56 -9.76 8.70
N PRO A 163 10.49 -10.87 7.98
CA PRO A 163 9.69 -12.03 8.38
C PRO A 163 9.92 -12.46 9.83
N GLU A 164 11.17 -12.47 10.30
CA GLU A 164 11.53 -12.84 11.68
C GLU A 164 10.98 -11.84 12.70
N ILE A 165 11.05 -10.54 12.40
CA ILE A 165 10.51 -9.48 13.27
C ILE A 165 8.99 -9.61 13.33
N LEU A 166 8.32 -9.75 12.19
CA LEU A 166 6.88 -9.95 12.14
C LEU A 166 6.45 -11.23 12.87
N LYS A 167 7.20 -12.31 12.74
CA LYS A 167 6.96 -13.57 13.47
C LYS A 167 7.11 -13.39 14.97
N SER A 168 8.14 -12.69 15.43
CA SER A 168 8.36 -12.41 16.85
C SER A 168 7.25 -11.51 17.42
N PHE A 169 6.77 -10.55 16.62
CA PHE A 169 5.81 -9.55 17.09
C PHE A 169 4.36 -10.03 17.02
N TYR A 170 3.95 -10.66 15.91
CA TYR A 170 2.58 -11.05 15.63
C TYR A 170 2.33 -12.56 15.69
N GLY A 171 3.37 -13.40 15.78
CA GLY A 171 3.24 -14.86 15.73
C GLY A 171 2.24 -15.40 16.75
N SER A 172 2.30 -14.94 18.00
CA SER A 172 1.36 -15.36 19.04
C SER A 172 -0.08 -14.85 18.79
N SER A 173 -0.24 -13.72 18.11
CA SER A 173 -1.56 -13.16 17.81
C SER A 173 -2.29 -13.95 16.73
N ILE A 174 -1.56 -14.48 15.75
CA ILE A 174 -2.11 -15.26 14.64
C ILE A 174 -2.11 -16.76 14.90
N GLU A 175 -1.45 -17.21 15.98
CA GLU A 175 -1.44 -18.61 16.38
C GLU A 175 -2.86 -19.15 16.59
N GLY A 176 -3.18 -20.28 15.97
CA GLY A 176 -4.51 -20.87 16.03
C GLY A 176 -5.57 -20.20 15.13
N PHE A 177 -5.15 -19.25 14.27
CA PHE A 177 -6.00 -18.63 13.24
C PHE A 177 -5.47 -18.92 11.84
N PRO A 178 -5.80 -20.06 11.20
CA PRO A 178 -5.31 -20.44 9.88
C PRO A 178 -5.80 -19.51 8.75
N ASN A 179 -6.78 -18.68 9.06
CA ASN A 179 -7.34 -17.67 8.17
C ASN A 179 -6.66 -16.31 8.30
N TRP A 180 -5.62 -16.13 9.13
CA TRP A 180 -4.99 -14.83 9.39
C TRP A 180 -3.49 -14.88 9.12
N ASN A 181 -3.03 -14.10 8.15
CA ASN A 181 -1.65 -14.02 7.71
C ASN A 181 -1.07 -12.63 7.93
N VAL A 182 0.25 -12.57 8.12
CA VAL A 182 1.02 -11.32 8.17
C VAL A 182 2.13 -11.41 7.14
N LEU A 183 2.27 -10.37 6.32
CA LEU A 183 3.22 -10.31 5.21
C LEU A 183 4.22 -9.17 5.39
N SER A 184 5.49 -9.48 5.15
CA SER A 184 6.60 -8.54 5.10
C SER A 184 6.80 -8.03 3.68
N SER A 185 7.10 -6.76 3.54
CA SER A 185 7.48 -6.12 2.29
C SER A 185 8.99 -5.95 2.10
N VAL A 186 9.81 -6.46 3.02
CA VAL A 186 11.27 -6.38 2.92
C VAL A 186 11.76 -7.04 1.63
N GLY A 187 12.49 -6.29 0.79
CA GLY A 187 12.95 -6.74 -0.51
C GLY A 187 11.84 -6.87 -1.57
N LYS A 188 10.64 -6.33 -1.30
CA LYS A 188 9.46 -6.39 -2.16
C LYS A 188 8.78 -5.00 -2.28
N VAL A 189 9.59 -3.96 -2.36
CA VAL A 189 9.10 -2.57 -2.28
C VAL A 189 8.17 -2.23 -3.46
N SER A 190 8.47 -2.69 -4.68
CA SER A 190 7.61 -2.49 -5.85
C SER A 190 6.24 -3.13 -5.67
N ASP A 191 6.20 -4.40 -5.24
CA ASP A 191 4.94 -5.12 -4.98
C ASP A 191 4.12 -4.45 -3.86
N LEU A 192 4.80 -4.01 -2.77
CA LEU A 192 4.16 -3.23 -1.72
C LEU A 192 3.54 -1.95 -2.27
N TYR A 193 4.32 -1.23 -3.07
CA TYR A 193 3.91 0.05 -3.63
C TYR A 193 2.67 -0.12 -4.53
N THR A 194 2.69 -1.10 -5.43
CA THR A 194 1.55 -1.46 -6.28
C THR A 194 0.31 -1.71 -5.42
N LEU A 195 0.38 -2.63 -4.45
CA LEU A 195 -0.76 -2.99 -3.62
C LEU A 195 -1.30 -1.81 -2.80
N SER A 196 -0.39 -1.04 -2.19
CA SER A 196 -0.78 0.10 -1.36
C SER A 196 -1.41 1.22 -2.19
N SER A 197 -0.85 1.52 -3.35
CA SER A 197 -1.38 2.55 -4.26
C SER A 197 -2.75 2.18 -4.79
N GLU A 198 -2.95 0.93 -5.23
CA GLU A 198 -4.24 0.45 -5.72
C GLU A 198 -5.35 0.54 -4.66
N ILE A 199 -5.02 0.32 -3.38
CA ILE A 199 -5.98 0.43 -2.26
C ILE A 199 -6.06 1.87 -1.72
N GLY A 200 -5.11 2.74 -2.09
CA GLY A 200 -5.03 4.11 -1.61
C GLY A 200 -4.42 4.23 -0.20
N CYS A 201 -3.56 3.27 0.17
CA CYS A 201 -2.74 3.37 1.37
C CYS A 201 -1.48 4.17 1.06
N GLU A 202 -1.34 5.32 1.68
CA GLU A 202 -0.17 6.18 1.55
C GLU A 202 0.68 6.10 2.81
N TYR A 203 2.00 6.07 2.66
CA TYR A 203 2.96 6.06 3.77
C TYR A 203 4.23 6.83 3.38
N TRP A 204 4.94 7.34 4.38
CA TRP A 204 6.16 8.15 4.21
C TRP A 204 7.05 8.08 5.45
N GLY A 205 8.31 8.51 5.31
CA GLY A 205 9.24 8.69 6.45
C GLY A 205 9.79 7.41 7.06
N ILE A 206 9.76 6.29 6.33
CA ILE A 206 10.21 4.97 6.82
C ILE A 206 11.67 5.00 7.25
N GLU A 207 12.54 5.68 6.49
CA GLU A 207 13.97 5.77 6.75
C GLU A 207 14.34 6.57 8.00
N LYS A 208 13.45 7.47 8.45
CA LYS A 208 13.69 8.37 9.58
C LYS A 208 13.11 7.91 10.91
N ASN A 209 12.52 6.73 10.96
CA ASN A 209 11.78 6.32 12.16
C ASN A 209 10.60 7.26 12.51
N ASN A 210 10.20 8.11 11.61
CA ASN A 210 9.08 9.04 11.75
C ASN A 210 8.03 8.72 10.68
N ILE A 211 7.50 7.51 10.79
CA ILE A 211 6.61 6.94 9.80
C ILE A 211 5.24 7.57 9.93
N GLY A 212 4.82 8.28 8.88
CA GLY A 212 3.45 8.73 8.70
C GLY A 212 2.74 7.85 7.68
N HIS A 213 1.45 7.65 7.87
CA HIS A 213 0.61 6.94 6.92
C HIS A 213 -0.86 7.26 7.15
N ASN A 214 -1.69 7.05 6.13
CA ASN A 214 -3.12 6.95 6.34
C ASN A 214 -3.48 5.51 6.76
N LEU A 215 -4.64 5.34 7.40
CA LEU A 215 -5.16 4.02 7.72
C LEU A 215 -6.10 3.54 6.62
N ARG A 216 -5.81 2.37 6.07
CA ARG A 216 -6.63 1.71 5.05
C ARG A 216 -6.78 0.23 5.37
N SER A 217 -8.00 -0.25 5.21
CA SER A 217 -8.31 -1.67 5.12
C SER A 217 -9.23 -1.89 3.93
N ALA A 218 -9.11 -3.01 3.26
CA ALA A 218 -9.89 -3.31 2.06
C ALA A 218 -10.43 -4.74 2.08
N LEU A 219 -11.58 -4.95 1.47
CA LEU A 219 -12.11 -6.27 1.15
C LEU A 219 -11.95 -6.52 -0.34
N ILE A 220 -11.40 -7.68 -0.68
CA ILE A 220 -11.16 -8.15 -2.04
C ILE A 220 -11.98 -9.40 -2.27
N SER A 221 -12.55 -9.51 -3.47
CA SER A 221 -13.34 -10.66 -3.92
C SER A 221 -12.49 -11.89 -4.25
N PRO A 222 -13.12 -13.06 -4.42
CA PRO A 222 -12.46 -14.29 -4.86
C PRO A 222 -11.71 -14.19 -6.21
N ASP A 223 -12.08 -13.25 -7.07
CA ASP A 223 -11.44 -12.98 -8.36
C ASP A 223 -10.57 -11.71 -8.36
N LYS A 224 -10.19 -11.25 -7.15
CA LYS A 224 -9.32 -10.10 -6.86
C LYS A 224 -9.94 -8.72 -7.15
N ALA A 225 -11.23 -8.59 -7.33
CA ALA A 225 -11.84 -7.27 -7.45
C ALA A 225 -11.92 -6.56 -6.10
N LEU A 226 -11.65 -5.27 -6.08
CA LEU A 226 -11.79 -4.43 -4.89
C LEU A 226 -13.27 -4.24 -4.58
N LEU A 227 -13.74 -4.72 -3.44
CA LEU A 227 -15.15 -4.65 -3.05
C LEU A 227 -15.47 -3.46 -2.16
N LYS A 228 -14.57 -3.13 -1.24
CA LYS A 228 -14.76 -2.05 -0.28
C LYS A 228 -13.45 -1.60 0.34
N ILE A 229 -13.37 -0.32 0.68
CA ILE A 229 -12.28 0.28 1.46
C ILE A 229 -12.88 0.87 2.74
N TRP A 230 -12.21 0.65 3.87
CA TRP A 230 -12.44 1.34 5.14
C TRP A 230 -11.28 2.29 5.40
N GLU A 231 -11.60 3.53 5.64
CA GLU A 231 -10.64 4.60 5.92
C GLU A 231 -10.62 4.93 7.41
N GLY A 232 -9.43 5.27 7.91
CA GLY A 232 -9.27 5.64 9.31
C GLY A 232 -9.46 4.49 10.30
N ASP A 233 -9.70 4.83 11.56
CA ASP A 233 -9.83 3.90 12.68
C ASP A 233 -11.25 3.79 13.28
N ASP A 234 -12.23 4.50 12.75
CA ASP A 234 -13.59 4.55 13.29
C ASP A 234 -14.44 3.29 13.04
N TRP A 235 -14.00 2.39 12.13
CA TRP A 235 -14.77 1.20 11.81
C TRP A 235 -14.77 0.16 12.95
N LEU A 236 -15.89 -0.51 13.14
CA LEU A 236 -16.06 -1.54 14.16
C LEU A 236 -15.89 -2.93 13.55
N ALA A 237 -15.09 -3.80 14.19
CA ALA A 237 -14.84 -5.16 13.73
C ALA A 237 -16.12 -5.99 13.52
N GLY A 238 -17.12 -5.82 14.39
CA GLY A 238 -18.42 -6.47 14.24
C GLY A 238 -19.18 -6.02 12.99
N SER A 239 -19.18 -4.72 12.69
CA SER A 239 -19.80 -4.18 11.49
C SER A 239 -19.10 -4.68 10.22
N VAL A 240 -17.77 -4.70 10.23
CA VAL A 240 -16.96 -5.24 9.12
C VAL A 240 -17.26 -6.72 8.91
N SER A 241 -17.34 -7.53 10.00
CA SER A 241 -17.69 -8.94 9.89
C SER A 241 -19.06 -9.14 9.23
N ASN A 242 -20.08 -8.40 9.67
CA ASN A 242 -21.43 -8.46 9.07
C ASN A 242 -21.41 -8.07 7.57
N GLU A 243 -20.61 -7.08 7.21
CA GLU A 243 -20.47 -6.68 5.80
C GLU A 243 -19.79 -7.77 4.97
N ILE A 244 -18.73 -8.40 5.48
CA ILE A 244 -18.07 -9.53 4.82
C ILE A 244 -19.07 -10.69 4.63
N GLU A 245 -19.85 -11.02 5.64
CA GLU A 245 -20.91 -12.05 5.54
C GLU A 245 -21.93 -11.71 4.43
N ASN A 246 -22.32 -10.46 4.32
CA ASN A 246 -23.23 -10.00 3.26
C ASN A 246 -22.59 -10.18 1.87
N TYR A 247 -21.31 -9.82 1.71
CA TYR A 247 -20.60 -10.06 0.46
C TYR A 247 -20.55 -11.56 0.11
N ILE A 248 -20.20 -12.42 1.06
CA ILE A 248 -20.16 -13.88 0.85
C ILE A 248 -21.53 -14.39 0.40
N LYS A 249 -22.60 -13.92 1.02
CA LYS A 249 -23.97 -14.36 0.74
C LYS A 249 -24.48 -13.93 -0.65
N PHE A 250 -24.11 -12.73 -1.09
CA PHE A 250 -24.67 -12.14 -2.31
C PHE A 250 -23.69 -12.07 -3.48
N TYR A 251 -22.43 -12.44 -3.28
CA TYR A 251 -21.44 -12.51 -4.34
C TYR A 251 -21.76 -13.68 -5.28
N LYS A 252 -21.94 -13.35 -6.57
CA LYS A 252 -22.25 -14.33 -7.61
C LYS A 252 -21.17 -14.35 -8.68
#